data_f6225d6dd2c9c985a57648dd3bb78b6e
#
_entry.id   f6225d6dd2c9c985a57648dd3bb78b6e
#
_cell.length_a   1.000
_cell.length_b   1.000
_cell.length_c   1.000
_cell.angle_alpha   90.00
_cell.angle_beta   90.00
_cell.angle_gamma   90.00
#
_symmetry.space_group_name_H-M   'P 1'
#
loop_
_entity.id
_entity.type
_entity.pdbx_description
1 polymer ?
#
loop_
_entity_poly.entity_id
_entity_poly.type
_entity_poly.pdbx_seq_one_letter_code
_entity_poly.pdbx_strand_id
1 'polypeptide(L)'
;MTYTMKVAGLERQLPLCKVSDELYIGAFIIFGDAELTVACASALLERVPADSYDYMLTAEAKSIPLIHEMARQSGAKNYFIARKGSKVYMRDPIHVSVRSITTLRQQ
;
A
#
# COMPACT_ATOMS: atom_id res chain seq x y z
N MET A 1 10.74 -12.64 -17.71
CA MET A 1 11.19 -13.32 -16.49
C MET A 1 10.36 -12.87 -15.32
N THR A 2 9.85 -13.81 -14.56
CA THR A 2 8.95 -13.51 -13.45
C THR A 2 9.31 -14.31 -12.21
N TYR A 3 8.80 -13.86 -11.08
CA TYR A 3 8.88 -14.57 -9.82
C TYR A 3 7.45 -14.92 -9.39
N THR A 4 7.19 -16.20 -9.14
CA THR A 4 5.86 -16.64 -8.71
C THR A 4 5.74 -16.46 -7.21
N MET A 5 4.68 -15.82 -6.76
CA MET A 5 4.46 -15.57 -5.36
C MET A 5 3.01 -15.84 -4.99
N LYS A 6 2.81 -16.45 -3.83
CA LYS A 6 1.46 -16.66 -3.30
C LYS A 6 1.19 -15.58 -2.25
N VAL A 7 0.14 -14.82 -2.46
CA VAL A 7 -0.24 -13.70 -1.59
C VAL A 7 -1.71 -13.82 -1.24
N ALA A 8 -2.03 -13.86 0.05
CA ALA A 8 -3.41 -13.94 0.53
C ALA A 8 -4.21 -15.04 -0.15
N GLY A 9 -3.57 -16.18 -0.39
CA GLY A 9 -4.20 -17.33 -1.02
C GLY A 9 -4.27 -17.29 -2.54
N LEU A 10 -3.80 -16.21 -3.16
CA LEU A 10 -3.79 -16.04 -4.60
C LEU A 10 -2.37 -16.15 -5.13
N GLU A 11 -2.25 -16.71 -6.34
CA GLU A 11 -0.94 -16.80 -7.00
C GLU A 11 -0.78 -15.69 -8.00
N ARG A 12 0.38 -15.03 -7.97
CA ARG A 12 0.69 -13.94 -8.88
C ARG A 12 2.11 -14.07 -9.42
N GLN A 13 2.27 -13.66 -10.68
CA GLN A 13 3.57 -13.64 -11.36
C GLN A 13 4.11 -12.22 -11.30
N LEU A 14 5.19 -12.03 -10.54
CA LEU A 14 5.79 -10.72 -10.38
C LEU A 14 6.87 -10.51 -11.45
N PRO A 15 6.77 -9.47 -12.28
CA PRO A 15 7.84 -9.21 -13.24
C PRO A 15 9.13 -8.86 -12.49
N LEU A 16 10.25 -9.40 -12.98
CA LEU A 16 11.56 -9.09 -12.41
C LEU A 16 12.12 -7.87 -13.12
N CYS A 17 12.33 -6.81 -12.36
CA CYS A 17 12.75 -5.52 -12.88
C CYS A 17 14.16 -5.19 -12.39
N LYS A 18 15.02 -4.80 -13.31
CA LYS A 18 16.39 -4.43 -12.99
C LYS A 18 16.43 -3.04 -12.37
N VAL A 19 17.03 -2.93 -11.19
CA VAL A 19 17.21 -1.66 -10.50
C VAL A 19 18.65 -1.17 -10.64
N SER A 20 19.60 -2.09 -10.60
CA SER A 20 21.01 -1.80 -10.80
C SER A 20 21.68 -3.03 -11.42
N ASP A 21 22.96 -2.94 -11.70
CA ASP A 21 23.69 -4.08 -12.28
C ASP A 21 23.66 -5.32 -11.39
N GLU A 22 23.49 -5.14 -10.11
CA GLU A 22 23.53 -6.23 -9.14
C GLU A 22 22.19 -6.49 -8.46
N LEU A 23 21.13 -5.72 -8.80
CA LEU A 23 19.87 -5.82 -8.10
C LEU A 23 18.68 -5.88 -9.06
N TYR A 24 17.90 -6.96 -8.92
CA TYR A 24 16.60 -7.10 -9.55
C TYR A 24 15.55 -7.16 -8.45
N ILE A 25 14.38 -6.60 -8.72
CA ILE A 25 13.25 -6.70 -7.80
C ILE A 25 12.09 -7.41 -8.50
N GLY A 26 11.33 -8.18 -7.72
CA GLY A 26 10.05 -8.68 -8.16
C GLY A 26 9.01 -7.60 -7.93
N ALA A 27 8.49 -7.03 -9.00
CA ALA A 27 7.56 -5.92 -8.88
C ALA A 27 6.19 -6.42 -8.42
N PHE A 28 5.84 -6.11 -7.19
CA PHE A 28 4.51 -6.42 -6.65
C PHE A 28 3.57 -5.28 -6.99
N ILE A 29 2.64 -5.56 -7.90
CA ILE A 29 1.73 -4.54 -8.42
C ILE A 29 0.31 -4.89 -7.99
N ILE A 30 -0.21 -4.15 -7.03
CA ILE A 30 -1.57 -4.36 -6.54
C ILE A 30 -2.57 -3.40 -7.22
N PHE A 31 -2.10 -2.28 -7.76
CA PHE A 31 -2.95 -1.31 -8.45
C PHE A 31 -3.66 -1.98 -9.62
N GLY A 32 -4.98 -1.86 -9.65
CA GLY A 32 -5.79 -2.43 -10.72
C GLY A 32 -6.18 -3.88 -10.51
N ASP A 33 -5.62 -4.54 -9.51
CA ASP A 33 -5.94 -5.93 -9.21
C ASP A 33 -6.98 -5.99 -8.09
N ALA A 34 -8.25 -5.94 -8.48
CA ALA A 34 -9.35 -5.88 -7.51
C ALA A 34 -9.43 -7.14 -6.65
N GLU A 35 -9.28 -8.30 -7.27
CA GLU A 35 -9.32 -9.56 -6.54
C GLU A 35 -8.23 -9.63 -5.47
N LEU A 36 -7.03 -9.26 -5.85
CA LEU A 36 -5.90 -9.27 -4.91
C LEU A 36 -6.09 -8.24 -3.80
N THR A 37 -6.64 -7.07 -4.13
CA THR A 37 -6.90 -6.02 -3.14
C THR A 37 -7.87 -6.50 -2.07
N VAL A 38 -8.96 -7.14 -2.47
CA VAL A 38 -9.95 -7.68 -1.53
C VAL A 38 -9.33 -8.76 -0.67
N ALA A 39 -8.58 -9.69 -1.28
CA ALA A 39 -7.97 -10.80 -0.54
C ALA A 39 -6.90 -10.30 0.44
N CYS A 40 -6.08 -9.35 0.02
CA CYS A 40 -5.05 -8.78 0.90
C CYS A 40 -5.67 -8.03 2.06
N ALA A 41 -6.72 -7.25 1.81
CA ALA A 41 -7.40 -6.53 2.88
C ALA A 41 -7.95 -7.49 3.92
N SER A 42 -8.59 -8.56 3.49
CA SER A 42 -9.12 -9.58 4.38
C SER A 42 -8.01 -10.25 5.20
N ALA A 43 -6.93 -10.65 4.53
CA ALA A 43 -5.81 -11.32 5.21
C ALA A 43 -5.13 -10.42 6.23
N LEU A 44 -4.98 -9.14 5.92
CA LEU A 44 -4.38 -8.19 6.86
C LEU A 44 -5.28 -7.95 8.05
N LEU A 45 -6.58 -7.80 7.83
CA LEU A 45 -7.54 -7.59 8.93
C LEU A 45 -7.59 -8.77 9.88
N GLU A 46 -7.40 -10.00 9.38
CA GLU A 46 -7.33 -11.17 10.23
C GLU A 46 -6.18 -11.13 11.23
N ARG A 47 -5.13 -10.38 10.91
CA ARG A 47 -3.94 -10.27 11.74
C ARG A 47 -3.96 -9.09 12.70
N VAL A 48 -4.99 -8.25 12.59
CA VAL A 48 -5.10 -7.04 13.40
C VAL A 48 -6.31 -7.19 14.30
N PRO A 49 -6.11 -7.23 15.64
CA PRO A 49 -7.26 -7.29 16.56
C PRO A 49 -8.17 -6.07 16.38
N ALA A 50 -9.48 -6.29 16.40
CA ALA A 50 -10.48 -5.27 16.06
C ALA A 50 -10.35 -3.98 16.86
N ASP A 51 -10.01 -4.07 18.15
CA ASP A 51 -9.97 -2.91 19.03
C ASP A 51 -8.54 -2.47 19.33
N SER A 52 -7.57 -2.83 18.48
CA SER A 52 -6.16 -2.56 18.74
C SER A 52 -5.67 -1.22 18.17
N TYR A 53 -6.51 -0.50 17.44
CA TYR A 53 -6.13 0.77 16.81
C TYR A 53 -7.33 1.71 16.76
N ASP A 54 -7.04 2.99 16.64
CA ASP A 54 -8.07 4.03 16.53
C ASP A 54 -8.25 4.51 15.10
N TYR A 55 -7.18 4.53 14.32
CA TYR A 55 -7.19 5.08 12.97
C TYR A 55 -6.44 4.18 11.99
N MET A 56 -6.86 4.24 10.74
CA MET A 56 -6.13 3.62 9.63
C MET A 56 -5.45 4.71 8.82
N LEU A 57 -4.18 4.51 8.51
CA LEU A 57 -3.39 5.48 7.78
C LEU A 57 -2.51 4.76 6.77
N THR A 58 -2.39 5.32 5.58
CA THR A 58 -1.44 4.82 4.59
C THR A 58 -0.77 5.99 3.87
N ALA A 59 0.39 5.71 3.28
CA ALA A 59 1.05 6.67 2.42
C ALA A 59 0.52 6.51 1.00
N GLU A 60 0.45 7.63 0.26
CA GLU A 60 0.07 7.57 -1.15
C GLU A 60 1.18 6.85 -1.94
N ALA A 61 0.92 6.09 -3.03
CA ALA A 61 -0.41 6.05 -3.62
C ALA A 61 -0.93 4.63 -3.80
N LYS A 62 -0.05 3.62 -3.95
CA LYS A 62 -0.45 2.28 -4.37
C LYS A 62 -1.31 1.54 -3.35
N SER A 63 -1.21 1.90 -2.09
CA SER A 63 -1.97 1.27 -1.02
C SER A 63 -3.30 1.95 -0.73
N ILE A 64 -3.65 2.99 -1.50
CA ILE A 64 -4.94 3.65 -1.31
C ILE A 64 -6.12 2.70 -1.54
N PRO A 65 -6.18 1.94 -2.64
CA PRO A 65 -7.27 0.98 -2.79
C PRO A 65 -7.31 -0.06 -1.66
N LEU A 66 -6.14 -0.48 -1.20
CA LEU A 66 -6.04 -1.46 -0.12
C LEU A 66 -6.65 -0.93 1.18
N ILE A 67 -6.26 0.29 1.59
CA ILE A 67 -6.79 0.83 2.83
C ILE A 67 -8.28 1.12 2.73
N HIS A 68 -8.74 1.53 1.54
CA HIS A 68 -10.17 1.74 1.32
C HIS A 68 -10.94 0.43 1.54
N GLU A 69 -10.44 -0.65 0.96
CA GLU A 69 -11.07 -1.96 1.10
C GLU A 69 -11.01 -2.46 2.53
N MET A 70 -9.91 -2.22 3.24
CA MET A 70 -9.79 -2.56 4.65
C MET A 70 -10.80 -1.78 5.48
N ALA A 71 -10.99 -0.50 5.20
CA ALA A 71 -12.00 0.30 5.89
C ALA A 71 -13.39 -0.23 5.61
N ARG A 72 -13.68 -0.56 4.35
CA ARG A 72 -14.98 -1.11 3.98
C ARG A 72 -15.27 -2.42 4.71
N GLN A 73 -14.31 -3.34 4.71
CA GLN A 73 -14.51 -4.65 5.35
C GLN A 73 -14.63 -4.55 6.87
N SER A 74 -13.88 -3.64 7.48
CA SER A 74 -13.89 -3.48 8.94
C SER A 74 -15.02 -2.61 9.46
N GLY A 75 -15.73 -1.93 8.57
CA GLY A 75 -16.82 -1.02 8.96
C GLY A 75 -16.34 0.36 9.38
N ALA A 76 -15.08 0.70 9.15
CA ALA A 76 -14.56 2.02 9.44
C ALA A 76 -15.18 3.06 8.50
N LYS A 77 -15.52 4.23 9.02
CA LYS A 77 -16.17 5.28 8.25
C LYS A 77 -15.18 6.16 7.49
N ASN A 78 -13.92 6.16 7.89
CA ASN A 78 -12.89 6.97 7.25
C ASN A 78 -11.54 6.33 7.43
N TYR A 79 -10.58 6.87 6.69
CA TYR A 79 -9.17 6.51 6.79
C TYR A 79 -8.36 7.73 6.36
N PHE A 80 -7.06 7.70 6.60
CA PHE A 80 -6.20 8.84 6.34
C PHE A 80 -5.10 8.47 5.36
N ILE A 81 -4.69 9.45 4.56
CA ILE A 81 -3.65 9.26 3.55
C ILE A 81 -2.57 10.30 3.76
N ALA A 82 -1.33 9.84 3.96
CA ALA A 82 -0.19 10.72 3.99
C ALA A 82 0.17 11.05 2.54
N ARG A 83 -0.01 12.32 2.16
CA ARG A 83 0.17 12.76 0.78
C ARG A 83 1.61 13.15 0.53
N LYS A 84 2.03 13.06 -0.73
CA LYS A 84 3.42 13.37 -1.12
C LYS A 84 3.74 14.86 -1.09
N GLY A 85 2.72 15.69 -0.98
CA GLY A 85 2.89 17.13 -0.83
C GLY A 85 1.64 17.73 -0.23
N SER A 86 1.77 18.93 0.35
CA SER A 86 0.64 19.64 0.94
C SER A 86 -0.40 20.00 -0.12
N LYS A 87 -1.67 19.87 0.23
CA LYS A 87 -2.79 20.20 -0.65
C LYS A 87 -3.56 21.37 -0.05
N VAL A 88 -4.27 22.11 -0.91
CA VAL A 88 -4.96 23.33 -0.50
C VAL A 88 -6.03 23.10 0.56
N TYR A 89 -6.59 21.90 0.62
CA TYR A 89 -7.62 21.56 1.61
C TYR A 89 -7.09 21.11 2.96
N MET A 90 -5.76 21.01 3.08
CA MET A 90 -5.13 20.59 4.32
C MET A 90 -4.98 21.76 5.28
N ARG A 91 -5.30 21.51 6.56
CA ARG A 91 -5.09 22.47 7.64
C ARG A 91 -3.93 22.00 8.50
N ASP A 92 -2.96 22.90 8.74
CA ASP A 92 -1.81 22.61 9.61
C ASP A 92 -1.15 21.28 9.29
N PRO A 93 -0.74 21.04 8.03
CA PRO A 93 -0.17 19.75 7.67
C PRO A 93 1.16 19.51 8.37
N ILE A 94 1.39 18.26 8.74
CA ILE A 94 2.68 17.80 9.25
C ILE A 94 3.48 17.34 8.03
N HIS A 95 4.73 17.77 7.95
CA HIS A 95 5.56 17.54 6.77
C HIS A 95 6.86 16.85 7.15
N VAL A 96 7.18 15.74 6.45
CA VAL A 96 8.41 14.99 6.65
C VAL A 96 8.98 14.64 5.29
N SER A 97 10.28 14.83 5.12
CA SER A 97 10.96 14.46 3.87
C SER A 97 11.60 13.10 4.01
N VAL A 98 11.43 12.25 2.99
CA VAL A 98 12.02 10.91 2.97
C VAL A 98 12.65 10.63 1.62
N ARG A 99 13.56 9.65 1.61
CA ARG A 99 14.19 9.17 0.38
C ARG A 99 14.02 7.66 0.28
N SER A 100 13.65 7.16 -0.89
CA SER A 100 13.55 5.73 -1.12
C SER A 100 14.67 5.25 -2.03
N ILE A 101 14.87 3.92 -2.09
CA ILE A 101 15.91 3.33 -2.96
C ILE A 101 15.50 3.35 -4.43
N THR A 102 14.23 3.53 -4.74
CA THR A 102 13.74 3.52 -6.12
C THR A 102 13.27 4.89 -6.59
N THR A 103 13.18 5.86 -5.70
CA THR A 103 12.74 7.21 -5.99
C THR A 103 13.74 8.19 -5.39
N LEU A 104 14.19 9.15 -6.17
CA LEU A 104 15.19 10.11 -5.70
C LEU A 104 14.65 11.11 -4.69
N ARG A 105 13.33 11.39 -4.73
CA ARG A 105 12.72 12.37 -3.85
C ARG A 105 11.28 12.00 -3.51
N GLN A 106 10.96 12.09 -2.22
CA GLN A 106 9.59 11.93 -1.72
C GLN A 106 9.35 12.93 -0.60
N GLN A 107 8.14 13.36 -0.49
CA GLN A 107 7.73 14.31 0.53
C GLN A 107 6.43 13.87 1.19
#